data_e6b7eb928beac594e04a900f33a457c7
#
_entry.id   e6b7eb928beac594e04a900f33a457c7
#
_cell.length_a   1.000
_cell.length_b   1.000
_cell.length_c   1.000
_cell.angle_alpha   90.00
_cell.angle_beta   90.00
_cell.angle_gamma   90.00
#
_symmetry.space_group_name_H-M   'P 1'
#
loop_
_entity.id
_entity.type
_entity.pdbx_description
1 polymer ?
#
loop_
_entity_poly.entity_id
_entity_poly.type
_entity_poly.pdbx_seq_one_letter_code
_entity_poly.pdbx_strand_id
1 'polypeptide(L)'
;EKAKEFGYSHLGIMDMDNLYGAYHFLEETKAAGIQGLLGLDLNLSKDGQPLSLRLLAMNSQGYRNLMKVSTLIMLDKKEWSDIQHLMQGLVLIVPAFPGIDDLDLGRNYYIGVSPTTPLQDFSRPTLPLYTVRYFDTGDLETLQMLRAIRENVSLREVGDLPSGQHFLRPEQL
;
A
#
# COMPACT_ATOMS: atom_id res chain seq x y z
N GLU A 1 -0.47 -5.44 -19.03
CA GLU A 1 -1.35 -5.30 -20.22
C GLU A 1 -2.64 -4.55 -19.87
N LYS A 2 -3.45 -4.98 -18.88
CA LYS A 2 -4.75 -4.36 -18.52
C LYS A 2 -4.63 -2.89 -18.10
N ALA A 3 -3.57 -2.51 -17.40
CA ALA A 3 -3.33 -1.12 -17.05
C ALA A 3 -3.12 -0.23 -18.29
N LYS A 4 -2.40 -0.74 -19.30
CA LYS A 4 -2.21 -0.06 -20.57
C LYS A 4 -3.52 0.06 -21.35
N GLU A 5 -4.30 -1.01 -21.40
CA GLU A 5 -5.64 -1.02 -22.01
C GLU A 5 -6.57 0.02 -21.37
N PHE A 6 -6.49 0.20 -20.06
CA PHE A 6 -7.26 1.19 -19.31
C PHE A 6 -6.67 2.60 -19.36
N GLY A 7 -5.55 2.82 -20.05
CA GLY A 7 -4.96 4.14 -20.23
C GLY A 7 -4.17 4.66 -19.01
N TYR A 8 -3.72 3.79 -18.11
CA TYR A 8 -2.88 4.21 -17.00
C TYR A 8 -1.51 4.68 -17.48
N SER A 9 -1.09 5.87 -17.06
CA SER A 9 0.26 6.38 -17.27
C SER A 9 1.21 6.01 -16.13
N HIS A 10 0.68 5.76 -14.93
CA HIS A 10 1.41 5.40 -13.74
C HIS A 10 0.74 4.21 -13.04
N LEU A 11 1.52 3.33 -12.45
CA LEU A 11 1.02 2.21 -11.66
C LEU A 11 1.97 1.96 -10.48
N GLY A 12 1.40 1.74 -9.29
CA GLY A 12 2.18 1.46 -8.08
C GLY A 12 2.07 0.01 -7.64
N ILE A 13 3.17 -0.53 -7.09
CA ILE A 13 3.16 -1.75 -6.29
C ILE A 13 3.59 -1.43 -4.87
N MET A 14 2.85 -1.96 -3.89
CA MET A 14 3.14 -1.83 -2.47
C MET A 14 2.93 -3.18 -1.81
N ASP A 15 3.97 -3.99 -1.79
CA ASP A 15 3.93 -5.29 -1.11
C ASP A 15 4.06 -5.10 0.41
N MET A 16 3.49 -6.04 1.17
CA MET A 16 3.56 -6.03 2.62
C MET A 16 4.98 -6.39 3.06
N ASP A 17 5.62 -5.48 3.80
CA ASP A 17 6.92 -5.66 4.46
C ASP A 17 8.11 -5.97 3.54
N ASN A 18 7.94 -6.15 2.24
CA ASN A 18 8.99 -6.56 1.32
C ASN A 18 8.88 -5.95 -0.08
N LEU A 19 9.91 -6.14 -0.91
CA LEU A 19 10.01 -5.65 -2.30
C LEU A 19 10.17 -6.80 -3.31
N TYR A 20 9.64 -7.98 -3.03
CA TYR A 20 9.89 -9.16 -3.87
C TYR A 20 9.36 -9.00 -5.29
N GLY A 21 8.22 -8.33 -5.45
CA GLY A 21 7.62 -8.04 -6.77
C GLY A 21 8.28 -6.91 -7.55
N ALA A 22 9.16 -6.10 -6.92
CA ALA A 22 9.62 -4.82 -7.46
C ALA A 22 10.32 -4.94 -8.82
N TYR A 23 11.24 -5.90 -8.98
CA TYR A 23 12.00 -6.05 -10.22
C TYR A 23 11.10 -6.40 -11.40
N HIS A 24 10.32 -7.46 -11.29
CA HIS A 24 9.39 -7.87 -12.36
C HIS A 24 8.37 -6.78 -12.67
N PHE A 25 7.84 -6.13 -11.65
CA PHE A 25 6.91 -5.03 -11.84
C PHE A 25 7.51 -3.88 -12.65
N LEU A 26 8.75 -3.46 -12.36
CA LEU A 26 9.42 -2.40 -13.11
C LEU A 26 9.71 -2.79 -14.55
N GLU A 27 10.13 -4.03 -14.81
CA GLU A 27 10.35 -4.53 -16.17
C GLU A 27 9.04 -4.53 -16.98
N GLU A 28 7.97 -5.05 -16.40
CA GLU A 28 6.66 -5.12 -17.05
C GLU A 28 6.04 -3.74 -17.30
N THR A 29 6.12 -2.84 -16.34
CA THR A 29 5.60 -1.47 -16.50
C THR A 29 6.39 -0.71 -17.55
N LYS A 30 7.72 -0.85 -17.56
CA LYS A 30 8.60 -0.26 -18.58
C LYS A 30 8.27 -0.79 -19.97
N ALA A 31 8.10 -2.10 -20.14
CA ALA A 31 7.73 -2.73 -21.41
C ALA A 31 6.35 -2.25 -21.88
N ALA A 32 5.43 -1.97 -20.98
CA ALA A 32 4.10 -1.43 -21.28
C ALA A 32 4.10 0.09 -21.57
N GLY A 33 5.20 0.80 -21.31
CA GLY A 33 5.27 2.26 -21.41
C GLY A 33 4.57 2.99 -20.27
N ILE A 34 4.45 2.34 -19.11
CA ILE A 34 3.83 2.86 -17.89
C ILE A 34 4.92 3.20 -16.87
N GLN A 35 4.79 4.33 -16.18
CA GLN A 35 5.68 4.68 -15.07
C GLN A 35 5.40 3.78 -13.85
N GLY A 36 6.31 2.88 -13.53
CA GLY A 36 6.24 2.06 -12.31
C GLY A 36 6.62 2.87 -11.07
N LEU A 37 5.80 2.79 -10.02
CA LEU A 37 6.05 3.40 -8.72
C LEU A 37 6.23 2.29 -7.69
N LEU A 38 7.31 2.37 -6.90
CA LEU A 38 7.61 1.37 -5.88
C LEU A 38 7.32 1.89 -4.48
N GLY A 39 6.67 1.06 -3.69
CA GLY A 39 6.37 1.35 -2.31
C GLY A 39 6.42 0.13 -1.40
N LEU A 40 6.14 0.36 -0.13
CA LEU A 40 5.95 -0.67 0.91
C LEU A 40 4.66 -0.38 1.67
N ASP A 41 3.90 -1.43 1.93
CA ASP A 41 2.80 -1.41 2.91
C ASP A 41 3.33 -2.00 4.22
N LEU A 42 3.25 -1.26 5.32
CA LEU A 42 3.91 -1.59 6.58
C LEU A 42 2.91 -1.60 7.74
N ASN A 43 3.01 -2.61 8.59
CA ASN A 43 2.37 -2.63 9.89
C ASN A 43 3.46 -2.52 10.96
N LEU A 44 3.50 -1.38 11.61
CA LEU A 44 4.50 -0.98 12.60
C LEU A 44 3.82 -0.77 13.95
N SER A 45 4.63 -0.43 14.95
CA SER A 45 4.16 0.20 16.16
C SER A 45 4.83 1.58 16.34
N LYS A 46 4.14 2.45 17.08
CA LYS A 46 4.66 3.72 17.57
C LYS A 46 4.22 3.88 19.02
N ASP A 47 5.20 3.95 19.90
CA ASP A 47 4.95 4.06 21.35
C ASP A 47 3.99 2.96 21.87
N GLY A 48 4.16 1.73 21.34
CA GLY A 48 3.32 0.58 21.66
C GLY A 48 1.92 0.57 21.03
N GLN A 49 1.57 1.56 20.19
CA GLN A 49 0.32 1.60 19.44
C GLN A 49 0.50 1.15 18.00
N PRO A 50 -0.45 0.39 17.43
CA PRO A 50 -0.39 -0.04 16.03
C PRO A 50 -0.35 1.15 15.08
N LEU A 51 0.55 1.11 14.08
CA LEU A 51 0.68 2.10 13.03
C LEU A 51 0.76 1.42 11.67
N SER A 52 -0.28 1.58 10.85
CA SER A 52 -0.22 1.22 9.43
C SER A 52 0.35 2.39 8.65
N LEU A 53 1.35 2.13 7.80
CA LEU A 53 2.05 3.16 7.04
C LEU A 53 2.36 2.65 5.65
N ARG A 54 2.17 3.50 4.64
CA ARG A 54 2.62 3.23 3.27
C ARG A 54 3.71 4.20 2.88
N LEU A 55 4.76 3.65 2.31
CA LEU A 55 5.91 4.41 1.82
C LEU A 55 5.97 4.30 0.30
N LEU A 56 6.16 5.43 -0.39
CA LEU A 56 6.32 5.46 -1.84
C LEU A 56 7.62 6.16 -2.20
N ALA A 57 8.46 5.54 -3.04
CA ALA A 57 9.71 6.13 -3.49
C ALA A 57 9.48 7.25 -4.50
N MET A 58 10.00 8.43 -4.24
CA MET A 58 9.98 9.58 -5.14
C MET A 58 11.17 9.60 -6.11
N ASN A 59 12.28 8.96 -5.73
CA ASN A 59 13.54 9.02 -6.45
C ASN A 59 14.46 7.85 -6.04
N SER A 60 15.65 7.79 -6.62
CA SER A 60 16.63 6.74 -6.33
C SER A 60 17.07 6.68 -4.86
N GLN A 61 17.07 7.82 -4.15
CA GLN A 61 17.36 7.81 -2.71
C GLN A 61 16.23 7.15 -1.93
N GLY A 62 14.98 7.48 -2.25
CA GLY A 62 13.79 6.83 -1.69
C GLY A 62 13.79 5.33 -1.93
N TYR A 63 14.12 4.88 -3.15
CA TYR A 63 14.23 3.44 -3.44
C TYR A 63 15.29 2.74 -2.58
N ARG A 64 16.48 3.33 -2.44
CA ARG A 64 17.51 2.80 -1.53
C ARG A 64 17.03 2.73 -0.08
N ASN A 65 16.26 3.72 0.34
CA ASN A 65 15.68 3.74 1.69
C ASN A 65 14.58 2.70 1.87
N LEU A 66 13.72 2.46 0.85
CA LEU A 66 12.75 1.34 0.89
C LEU A 66 13.46 -0.01 1.10
N MET A 67 14.57 -0.27 0.39
CA MET A 67 15.34 -1.51 0.57
C MET A 67 15.85 -1.65 2.00
N LYS A 68 16.38 -0.55 2.61
CA LYS A 68 16.84 -0.56 3.99
C LYS A 68 15.69 -0.78 4.98
N VAL A 69 14.55 -0.11 4.76
CA VAL A 69 13.35 -0.30 5.59
C VAL A 69 12.90 -1.75 5.52
N SER A 70 12.74 -2.33 4.32
CA SER A 70 12.38 -3.74 4.17
C SER A 70 13.35 -4.67 4.91
N THR A 71 14.65 -4.40 4.82
CA THR A 71 15.66 -5.18 5.57
C THR A 71 15.47 -5.09 7.08
N LEU A 72 15.22 -3.89 7.62
CA LEU A 72 14.99 -3.71 9.06
C LEU A 72 13.73 -4.43 9.52
N ILE A 73 12.65 -4.35 8.74
CA ILE A 73 11.39 -5.07 9.01
C ILE A 73 11.62 -6.59 9.05
N MET A 74 12.40 -7.12 8.11
CA MET A 74 12.75 -8.56 8.08
C MET A 74 13.61 -8.97 9.28
N LEU A 75 14.31 -8.04 9.92
CA LEU A 75 15.05 -8.22 11.17
C LEU A 75 14.21 -7.91 12.42
N ASP A 76 12.90 -7.89 12.27
CA ASP A 76 11.91 -7.62 13.32
C ASP A 76 12.02 -6.22 13.99
N LYS A 77 12.57 -5.25 13.25
CA LYS A 77 12.64 -3.84 13.65
C LYS A 77 11.38 -3.10 13.18
N LYS A 78 10.29 -3.21 13.96
CA LYS A 78 8.94 -2.75 13.58
C LYS A 78 8.45 -1.54 14.37
N GLU A 79 9.32 -0.86 15.11
CA GLU A 79 9.00 0.42 15.72
C GLU A 79 9.25 1.58 14.74
N TRP A 80 8.39 2.60 14.81
CA TRP A 80 8.58 3.82 14.01
C TRP A 80 9.98 4.42 14.22
N SER A 81 10.49 4.39 15.44
CA SER A 81 11.83 4.86 15.81
C SER A 81 12.95 4.16 15.05
N ASP A 82 12.77 2.88 14.68
CA ASP A 82 13.77 2.11 13.96
C ASP A 82 13.97 2.62 12.52
N ILE A 83 12.91 3.13 11.89
CA ILE A 83 12.90 3.46 10.46
C ILE A 83 12.77 4.95 10.15
N GLN A 84 12.34 5.78 11.10
CA GLN A 84 12.03 7.21 10.86
C GLN A 84 13.17 8.02 10.23
N HIS A 85 14.42 7.61 10.46
CA HIS A 85 15.62 8.27 9.90
C HIS A 85 15.82 7.97 8.40
N LEU A 86 15.11 6.99 7.83
CA LEU A 86 15.22 6.56 6.42
C LEU A 86 14.20 7.21 5.49
N MET A 87 13.44 8.20 5.95
CA MET A 87 12.30 8.75 5.19
C MET A 87 12.68 9.73 4.08
N GLN A 88 13.96 10.04 3.91
CA GLN A 88 14.39 10.93 2.81
C GLN A 88 14.09 10.32 1.44
N GLY A 89 13.45 11.08 0.56
CA GLY A 89 13.05 10.64 -0.78
C GLY A 89 11.83 9.71 -0.79
N LEU A 90 11.10 9.63 0.32
CA LEU A 90 9.86 8.87 0.47
C LEU A 90 8.66 9.78 0.72
N VAL A 91 7.54 9.43 0.11
CA VAL A 91 6.21 9.92 0.51
C VAL A 91 5.68 8.97 1.59
N LEU A 92 5.20 9.56 2.67
CA LEU A 92 4.54 8.85 3.76
C LEU A 92 3.03 9.01 3.60
N ILE A 93 2.32 7.89 3.63
CA ILE A 93 0.87 7.85 3.53
C ILE A 93 0.35 7.02 4.70
N VAL A 94 -0.47 7.62 5.55
CA VAL A 94 -1.11 6.93 6.67
C VAL A 94 -2.58 6.71 6.30
N PRO A 95 -3.06 5.46 6.20
CA PRO A 95 -4.49 5.21 5.99
C PRO A 95 -5.32 5.89 7.08
N ALA A 96 -6.44 6.52 6.71
CA ALA A 96 -7.30 7.21 7.67
C ALA A 96 -7.84 6.27 8.75
N PHE A 97 -7.80 6.72 10.00
CA PHE A 97 -8.38 6.05 11.16
C PHE A 97 -8.92 7.09 12.15
N PRO A 98 -9.83 6.72 13.07
CA PRO A 98 -10.30 7.65 14.11
C PRO A 98 -9.17 8.18 14.98
N GLY A 99 -9.02 9.50 15.08
CA GLY A 99 -7.94 10.16 15.85
C GLY A 99 -6.64 10.36 15.08
N ILE A 100 -6.62 10.18 13.75
CA ILE A 100 -5.41 10.37 12.94
C ILE A 100 -4.83 11.78 13.03
N ASP A 101 -5.65 12.79 13.29
CA ASP A 101 -5.20 14.19 13.42
C ASP A 101 -4.28 14.41 14.61
N ASP A 102 -4.38 13.56 15.64
CA ASP A 102 -3.51 13.57 16.82
C ASP A 102 -2.18 12.82 16.60
N LEU A 103 -2.03 12.11 15.46
CA LEU A 103 -0.82 11.35 15.17
C LEU A 103 0.34 12.30 14.84
N ASP A 104 1.39 12.24 15.66
CA ASP A 104 2.65 12.94 15.40
C ASP A 104 3.75 11.93 15.01
N LEU A 105 4.23 12.04 13.78
CA LEU A 105 5.38 11.29 13.27
C LEU A 105 6.66 12.10 13.24
N GLY A 106 6.66 13.33 13.79
CA GLY A 106 7.78 14.26 13.72
C GLY A 106 8.05 14.77 12.29
N ARG A 107 7.12 14.57 11.36
CA ARG A 107 7.24 14.96 9.93
C ARG A 107 5.90 15.01 9.21
N ASN A 108 5.93 15.57 8.00
CA ASN A 108 4.73 15.61 7.16
C ASN A 108 4.42 14.22 6.57
N TYR A 109 3.13 13.93 6.48
CA TYR A 109 2.57 12.76 5.80
C TYR A 109 1.22 13.12 5.18
N TYR A 110 0.78 12.30 4.25
CA TYR A 110 -0.56 12.38 3.66
C TYR A 110 -1.50 11.41 4.37
N ILE A 111 -2.75 11.81 4.51
CA ILE A 111 -3.80 10.90 4.96
C ILE A 111 -4.38 10.19 3.75
N GLY A 112 -4.28 8.87 3.73
CA GLY A 112 -4.84 8.03 2.67
C GLY A 112 -6.33 7.78 2.91
N VAL A 113 -7.19 8.27 2.03
CA VAL A 113 -8.63 8.09 2.11
C VAL A 113 -9.09 7.04 1.10
N SER A 114 -9.90 6.10 1.55
CA SER A 114 -10.51 5.04 0.73
C SER A 114 -12.00 5.35 0.51
N PRO A 115 -12.67 4.67 -0.42
CA PRO A 115 -14.13 4.82 -0.59
C PRO A 115 -14.95 4.51 0.66
N THR A 116 -14.37 3.76 1.60
CA THR A 116 -15.01 3.41 2.89
C THR A 116 -14.64 4.35 4.03
N THR A 117 -13.75 5.32 3.79
CA THR A 117 -13.38 6.32 4.79
C THR A 117 -14.56 7.26 5.02
N PRO A 118 -15.03 7.47 6.27
CA PRO A 118 -16.07 8.43 6.54
C PRO A 118 -15.71 9.84 6.05
N LEU A 119 -16.69 10.56 5.52
CA LEU A 119 -16.53 11.95 5.12
C LEU A 119 -16.26 12.79 6.38
N GLN A 120 -15.08 13.38 6.45
CA GLN A 120 -14.67 14.30 7.52
C GLN A 120 -13.59 15.23 6.99
N ASP A 121 -13.42 16.35 7.64
CA ASP A 121 -12.29 17.25 7.39
C ASP A 121 -11.06 16.74 8.15
N PHE A 122 -9.93 16.71 7.46
CA PHE A 122 -8.64 16.33 8.02
C PHE A 122 -7.72 17.53 8.14
N SER A 123 -6.93 17.61 9.20
CA SER A 123 -5.95 18.68 9.42
C SER A 123 -4.76 18.62 8.45
N ARG A 124 -4.55 17.49 7.79
CA ARG A 124 -3.43 17.23 6.87
C ARG A 124 -3.91 16.99 5.44
N PRO A 125 -3.03 17.17 4.44
CA PRO A 125 -3.36 16.86 3.06
C PRO A 125 -3.79 15.40 2.89
N THR A 126 -4.87 15.18 2.14
CA THR A 126 -5.38 13.85 1.83
C THR A 126 -5.01 13.41 0.42
N LEU A 127 -4.97 12.12 0.19
CA LEU A 127 -4.91 11.54 -1.14
C LEU A 127 -5.78 10.28 -1.23
N PRO A 128 -6.35 10.00 -2.40
CA PRO A 128 -7.11 8.78 -2.63
C PRO A 128 -6.18 7.56 -2.46
N LEU A 129 -6.68 6.57 -1.74
CA LEU A 129 -5.96 5.32 -1.50
C LEU A 129 -6.83 4.15 -1.92
N TYR A 130 -6.59 3.65 -3.12
CA TYR A 130 -7.32 2.53 -3.67
C TYR A 130 -6.39 1.32 -3.81
N THR A 131 -6.73 0.24 -3.11
CA THR A 131 -5.93 -1.00 -3.16
C THR A 131 -6.60 -1.99 -4.11
N VAL A 132 -5.91 -2.34 -5.19
CA VAL A 132 -6.34 -3.38 -6.14
C VAL A 132 -5.85 -4.74 -5.67
N ARG A 133 -6.75 -5.72 -5.57
CA ARG A 133 -6.43 -7.11 -5.18
C ARG A 133 -6.82 -8.13 -6.23
N TYR A 134 -7.69 -7.78 -7.16
CA TYR A 134 -8.17 -8.66 -8.24
C TYR A 134 -8.57 -7.81 -9.46
N PHE A 135 -8.68 -8.42 -10.63
CA PHE A 135 -8.93 -7.69 -11.87
C PHE A 135 -10.41 -7.35 -12.07
N ASP A 136 -11.29 -8.30 -11.83
CA ASP A 136 -12.73 -8.09 -11.95
C ASP A 136 -13.49 -8.90 -10.90
N THR A 137 -14.81 -8.68 -10.83
CA THR A 137 -15.65 -9.28 -9.80
C THR A 137 -15.71 -10.81 -9.86
N GLY A 138 -15.42 -11.41 -11.03
CA GLY A 138 -15.34 -12.87 -11.18
C GLY A 138 -14.14 -13.50 -10.48
N ASP A 139 -13.09 -12.71 -10.21
CA ASP A 139 -11.89 -13.20 -9.53
C ASP A 139 -12.05 -13.29 -8.00
N LEU A 140 -13.19 -12.85 -7.45
CA LEU A 140 -13.43 -12.82 -6.01
C LEU A 140 -13.37 -14.21 -5.38
N GLU A 141 -13.93 -15.22 -6.04
CA GLU A 141 -13.87 -16.61 -5.57
C GLU A 141 -12.42 -17.12 -5.48
N THR A 142 -11.60 -16.78 -6.47
CA THR A 142 -10.17 -17.11 -6.46
C THR A 142 -9.46 -16.48 -5.25
N LEU A 143 -9.78 -15.22 -4.97
CA LEU A 143 -9.22 -14.53 -3.80
C LEU A 143 -9.68 -15.18 -2.49
N GLN A 144 -10.95 -15.63 -2.40
CA GLN A 144 -11.46 -16.38 -1.25
C GLN A 144 -10.71 -17.70 -1.06
N MET A 145 -10.47 -18.45 -2.15
CA MET A 145 -9.70 -19.69 -2.10
C MET A 145 -8.27 -19.45 -1.59
N LEU A 146 -7.57 -18.43 -2.13
CA LEU A 146 -6.22 -18.08 -1.70
C LEU A 146 -6.18 -17.68 -0.23
N ARG A 147 -7.21 -16.98 0.26
CA ARG A 147 -7.33 -16.62 1.66
C ARG A 147 -7.56 -17.84 2.54
N ALA A 148 -8.46 -18.75 2.15
CA ALA A 148 -8.70 -20.01 2.85
C ALA A 148 -7.41 -20.83 3.01
N ILE A 149 -6.64 -20.95 1.94
CA ILE A 149 -5.34 -21.65 1.95
C ILE A 149 -4.36 -20.96 2.92
N ARG A 150 -4.24 -19.64 2.84
CA ARG A 150 -3.32 -18.87 3.69
C ARG A 150 -3.69 -18.99 5.18
N GLU A 151 -4.97 -18.95 5.50
CA GLU A 151 -5.50 -19.02 6.88
C GLU A 151 -5.69 -20.45 7.37
N ASN A 152 -5.49 -21.44 6.48
CA ASN A 152 -5.69 -22.87 6.74
C ASN A 152 -7.09 -23.18 7.29
N VAL A 153 -8.11 -22.60 6.67
CA VAL A 153 -9.53 -22.77 7.01
C VAL A 153 -10.33 -23.23 5.78
N SER A 154 -11.54 -23.71 5.99
CA SER A 154 -12.44 -24.03 4.89
C SER A 154 -12.99 -22.75 4.22
N LEU A 155 -13.41 -22.84 2.94
CA LEU A 155 -14.03 -21.71 2.23
C LEU A 155 -15.27 -21.14 2.95
N ARG A 156 -15.97 -21.95 3.73
CA ARG A 156 -17.16 -21.52 4.49
C ARG A 156 -16.80 -20.69 5.73
N GLU A 157 -15.58 -20.85 6.22
CA GLU A 157 -15.07 -20.13 7.39
C GLU A 157 -14.33 -18.85 7.03
N VAL A 158 -14.02 -18.66 5.73
CA VAL A 158 -13.46 -17.40 5.23
C VAL A 158 -14.54 -16.32 5.37
N GLY A 159 -14.28 -15.34 6.21
CA GLY A 159 -15.15 -14.17 6.35
C GLY A 159 -15.28 -13.38 5.03
N ASP A 160 -16.21 -12.44 5.01
CA ASP A 160 -16.45 -11.60 3.86
C ASP A 160 -15.17 -10.91 3.39
N LEU A 161 -14.92 -10.96 2.08
CA LEU A 161 -13.83 -10.23 1.48
C LEU A 161 -14.24 -8.78 1.24
N PRO A 162 -13.32 -7.83 1.36
CA PRO A 162 -13.60 -6.45 1.01
C PRO A 162 -14.08 -6.37 -0.44
N SER A 163 -15.32 -5.95 -0.64
CA SER A 163 -15.85 -5.63 -1.96
C SER A 163 -15.21 -4.33 -2.50
N GLY A 164 -15.21 -4.14 -3.82
CA GLY A 164 -14.76 -2.89 -4.43
C GLY A 164 -13.25 -2.73 -4.54
N GLN A 165 -12.45 -3.80 -4.39
CA GLN A 165 -10.98 -3.77 -4.56
C GLN A 165 -10.54 -4.35 -5.92
N HIS A 166 -11.41 -4.31 -6.93
CA HIS A 166 -11.09 -4.71 -8.30
C HIS A 166 -10.40 -3.58 -9.07
N PHE A 167 -9.76 -3.95 -10.19
CA PHE A 167 -9.03 -3.01 -11.00
C PHE A 167 -9.99 -2.10 -11.78
N LEU A 168 -10.04 -0.82 -11.42
CA LEU A 168 -10.89 0.20 -12.01
C LEU A 168 -10.19 0.91 -13.17
N ARG A 169 -10.96 1.54 -14.06
CA ARG A 169 -10.43 2.52 -15.00
C ARG A 169 -10.13 3.83 -14.29
N PRO A 170 -9.16 4.66 -14.78
CA PRO A 170 -8.80 5.92 -14.14
C PRO A 170 -10.00 6.86 -13.90
N GLU A 171 -10.97 6.88 -14.81
CA GLU A 171 -12.18 7.69 -14.69
C GLU A 171 -13.17 7.20 -13.63
N GLN A 172 -12.93 6.03 -13.03
CA GLN A 172 -13.76 5.43 -11.97
C GLN A 172 -13.14 5.63 -10.57
N LEU A 173 -11.90 6.13 -10.51
CA LEU A 173 -11.19 6.46 -9.28
C LEU A 173 -11.54 7.87 -8.79
#